data_3f2c43fbfa4961943cfd0afe9c2ef927
#
_entry.id   3f2c43fbfa4961943cfd0afe9c2ef927
#
_cell.length_a   1.000
_cell.length_b   1.000
_cell.length_c   1.000
_cell.angle_alpha   90.00
_cell.angle_beta   90.00
_cell.angle_gamma   90.00
#
_symmetry.space_group_name_H-M   'P 1'
#
loop_
_entity.id
_entity.type
_entity.pdbx_description
1 polymer ?
#
loop_
_entity_poly.entity_id
_entity_poly.type
_entity_poly.pdbx_seq_one_letter_code
_entity_poly.pdbx_strand_id
1 'polypeptide(L)'
;SHVTLPQVGGMYSGDRSRKLNLIEHGFRLPSAADNRPLKLHEFQNLVPQMLYVSATPGERELLHLCEVTNQDAPIGLRHVSGGGGVDDPEYSKKHPDSESMYDMLQMIDEIPRMEIRPTGLLDPEIEVRGTEGQVADLLSEINARIERGERTLVTVLTIKFAEEVAVYLNKMGIKAHHLHSEIDTIERTEILNALRIGHIDAIVGINLLREGLDIPEVSLVAIFDADRQGFLRNERSLLQTIGRAARNSNGKVILYADSMS
;
A
#
# COMPACT_ATOMS: atom_id res chain seq x y z
N SER A 1 -7.23 -3.89 9.13
CA SER A 1 -6.92 -3.34 10.46
C SER A 1 -5.60 -2.56 10.48
N HIS A 2 -4.55 -3.05 9.85
CA HIS A 2 -3.21 -2.43 9.85
C HIS A 2 -3.14 -0.98 9.32
N VAL A 3 -4.11 -0.52 8.55
CA VAL A 3 -4.25 0.89 8.14
C VAL A 3 -5.17 1.66 9.08
N THR A 4 -6.26 1.05 9.50
CA THR A 4 -7.30 1.71 10.32
C THR A 4 -6.79 2.10 11.71
N LEU A 5 -6.05 1.21 12.39
CA LEU A 5 -5.54 1.49 13.74
C LEU A 5 -4.55 2.67 13.78
N PRO A 6 -3.55 2.77 12.87
CA PRO A 6 -2.72 3.95 12.78
C PRO A 6 -3.50 5.23 12.46
N GLN A 7 -4.52 5.16 11.61
CA GLN A 7 -5.38 6.32 11.31
C GLN A 7 -6.13 6.79 12.55
N VAL A 8 -6.78 5.88 13.28
CA VAL A 8 -7.47 6.21 14.55
C VAL A 8 -6.48 6.79 15.56
N GLY A 9 -5.28 6.21 15.68
CA GLY A 9 -4.22 6.72 16.55
C GLY A 9 -3.73 8.12 16.18
N GLY A 10 -3.65 8.42 14.89
CA GLY A 10 -3.22 9.72 14.36
C GLY A 10 -4.26 10.83 14.46
N MET A 11 -5.55 10.49 14.54
CA MET A 11 -6.65 11.48 14.54
C MET A 11 -6.52 12.50 15.68
N TYR A 12 -6.23 12.04 16.89
CA TYR A 12 -6.11 12.92 18.06
C TYR A 12 -4.98 13.95 17.90
N SER A 13 -3.80 13.47 17.55
CA SER A 13 -2.61 14.32 17.44
C SER A 13 -2.72 15.33 16.30
N GLY A 14 -3.23 14.90 15.15
CA GLY A 14 -3.45 15.75 13.98
C GLY A 14 -4.51 16.85 14.22
N ASP A 15 -5.64 16.47 14.83
CA ASP A 15 -6.70 17.42 15.17
C ASP A 15 -6.23 18.44 16.22
N ARG A 16 -5.54 17.97 17.25
CA ARG A 16 -4.99 18.83 18.30
C ARG A 16 -3.99 19.85 17.75
N SER A 17 -3.03 19.41 16.96
CA SER A 17 -2.01 20.29 16.37
C SER A 17 -2.66 21.37 15.51
N ARG A 18 -3.61 21.01 14.64
CA ARG A 18 -4.35 21.95 13.80
C ARG A 18 -5.14 22.96 14.64
N LYS A 19 -5.84 22.50 15.69
CA LYS A 19 -6.63 23.39 16.55
C LYS A 19 -5.78 24.37 17.35
N LEU A 20 -4.68 23.90 17.93
CA LEU A 20 -3.76 24.77 18.65
C LEU A 20 -3.21 25.89 17.74
N ASN A 21 -2.81 25.55 16.53
CA ASN A 21 -2.37 26.52 15.52
C ASN A 21 -3.45 27.58 15.22
N LEU A 22 -4.71 27.13 15.03
CA LEU A 22 -5.83 28.05 14.76
C LEU A 22 -6.18 28.92 15.96
N ILE A 23 -6.01 28.43 17.19
CA ILE A 23 -6.23 29.20 18.42
C ILE A 23 -5.13 30.24 18.57
N GLU A 24 -3.85 29.87 18.39
CA GLU A 24 -2.71 30.74 18.48
C GLU A 24 -2.79 31.93 17.52
N HIS A 25 -3.31 31.69 16.31
CA HIS A 25 -3.52 32.73 15.30
C HIS A 25 -4.87 33.44 15.39
N GLY A 26 -5.67 33.18 16.42
CA GLY A 26 -6.96 33.87 16.66
C GLY A 26 -8.12 33.41 15.76
N PHE A 27 -7.96 32.36 14.98
CA PHE A 27 -9.03 31.83 14.12
C PHE A 27 -10.04 30.94 14.87
N ARG A 28 -9.69 30.47 16.07
CA ARG A 28 -10.57 29.68 16.95
C ARG A 28 -10.44 30.10 18.41
N LEU A 29 -11.50 29.87 19.18
CA LEU A 29 -11.49 30.07 20.63
C LEU A 29 -10.72 28.94 21.32
N PRO A 30 -10.13 29.18 22.50
CA PRO A 30 -9.44 28.13 23.28
C PRO A 30 -10.29 26.88 23.55
N SER A 31 -11.59 27.05 23.78
CA SER A 31 -12.55 25.96 23.99
C SER A 31 -12.71 25.02 22.79
N ALA A 32 -12.25 25.39 21.59
CA ALA A 32 -12.23 24.50 20.45
C ALA A 32 -11.35 23.25 20.69
N ALA A 33 -10.36 23.32 21.59
CA ALA A 33 -9.52 22.20 21.97
C ALA A 33 -10.25 21.11 22.78
N ASP A 34 -11.37 21.44 23.41
CA ASP A 34 -12.15 20.49 24.24
C ASP A 34 -12.94 19.49 23.40
N ASN A 35 -13.37 19.89 22.20
CA ASN A 35 -13.99 18.98 21.23
C ASN A 35 -12.90 18.25 20.45
N ARG A 36 -12.55 17.04 20.86
CA ARG A 36 -11.45 16.24 20.32
C ARG A 36 -11.88 14.82 19.94
N PRO A 37 -11.24 14.19 18.94
CA PRO A 37 -11.39 12.77 18.72
C PRO A 37 -10.80 11.96 19.91
N LEU A 38 -11.24 10.73 20.05
CA LEU A 38 -10.68 9.80 21.02
C LEU A 38 -9.21 9.50 20.71
N LYS A 39 -8.44 9.27 21.76
CA LYS A 39 -7.13 8.61 21.64
C LYS A 39 -7.34 7.12 21.36
N LEU A 40 -6.34 6.47 20.77
CA LEU A 40 -6.45 5.04 20.43
C LEU A 40 -6.83 4.16 21.63
N HIS A 41 -6.20 4.36 22.79
CA HIS A 41 -6.53 3.58 24.00
C HIS A 41 -7.94 3.86 24.53
N GLU A 42 -8.44 5.10 24.41
CA GLU A 42 -9.81 5.45 24.77
C GLU A 42 -10.82 4.75 23.85
N PHE A 43 -10.51 4.72 22.54
CA PHE A 43 -11.30 3.97 21.57
C PHE A 43 -11.32 2.47 21.87
N GLN A 44 -10.16 1.86 22.15
CA GLN A 44 -10.06 0.45 22.48
C GLN A 44 -10.83 0.09 23.75
N ASN A 45 -10.81 0.95 24.78
CA ASN A 45 -11.55 0.73 26.03
C ASN A 45 -13.08 0.81 25.87
N LEU A 46 -13.58 1.50 24.84
CA LEU A 46 -15.01 1.58 24.56
C LEU A 46 -15.54 0.39 23.75
N VAL A 47 -14.66 -0.34 23.09
CA VAL A 47 -15.04 -1.48 22.24
C VAL A 47 -14.87 -2.77 23.03
N PRO A 48 -15.98 -3.45 23.43
CA PRO A 48 -15.91 -4.64 24.27
C PRO A 48 -15.33 -5.85 23.54
N GLN A 49 -15.45 -5.90 22.22
CA GLN A 49 -14.90 -6.96 21.39
C GLN A 49 -14.40 -6.37 20.08
N MET A 50 -13.25 -6.81 19.58
CA MET A 50 -12.66 -6.31 18.36
C MET A 50 -12.10 -7.48 17.51
N LEU A 51 -12.54 -7.56 16.26
CA LEU A 51 -12.02 -8.51 15.29
C LEU A 51 -11.10 -7.77 14.31
N TYR A 52 -9.85 -8.18 14.25
CA TYR A 52 -8.87 -7.68 13.30
C TYR A 52 -8.85 -8.57 12.06
N VAL A 53 -9.10 -7.99 10.89
CA VAL A 53 -9.05 -8.70 9.61
C VAL A 53 -8.08 -7.99 8.68
N SER A 54 -7.07 -8.71 8.21
CA SER A 54 -6.08 -8.19 7.26
C SER A 54 -5.38 -9.34 6.53
N ALA A 55 -5.05 -9.15 5.25
CA ALA A 55 -4.13 -10.04 4.55
C ALA A 55 -2.67 -9.81 4.98
N THR A 56 -2.38 -8.60 5.49
CA THR A 56 -1.05 -8.17 5.94
C THR A 56 -1.19 -7.49 7.30
N PRO A 57 -1.38 -8.25 8.42
CA PRO A 57 -1.53 -7.69 9.75
C PRO A 57 -0.37 -6.76 10.10
N GLY A 58 -0.65 -5.71 10.88
CA GLY A 58 0.36 -4.80 11.37
C GLY A 58 1.01 -5.30 12.66
N GLU A 59 2.15 -4.73 13.00
CA GLU A 59 2.91 -5.06 14.21
C GLU A 59 2.08 -4.89 15.48
N ARG A 60 1.23 -3.87 15.53
CA ARG A 60 0.37 -3.61 16.70
C ARG A 60 -0.66 -4.71 16.94
N GLU A 61 -1.24 -5.24 15.85
CA GLU A 61 -2.18 -6.36 15.95
C GLU A 61 -1.47 -7.63 16.41
N LEU A 62 -0.26 -7.86 15.90
CA LEU A 62 0.55 -9.02 16.26
C LEU A 62 1.03 -8.94 17.72
N LEU A 63 1.53 -7.78 18.17
CA LEU A 63 1.90 -7.56 19.56
C LEU A 63 0.72 -7.78 20.51
N HIS A 64 -0.44 -7.20 20.17
CA HIS A 64 -1.63 -7.37 20.98
C HIS A 64 -2.06 -8.83 21.07
N LEU A 65 -1.96 -9.59 19.99
CA LEU A 65 -2.25 -11.02 20.00
C LEU A 65 -1.28 -11.77 20.92
N CYS A 66 0.02 -11.52 20.81
CA CYS A 66 1.03 -12.13 21.69
C CYS A 66 0.78 -11.82 23.18
N GLU A 67 0.37 -10.58 23.49
CA GLU A 67 -0.01 -10.19 24.86
C GLU A 67 -1.23 -10.97 25.38
N VAL A 68 -2.27 -11.10 24.54
CA VAL A 68 -3.51 -11.79 24.93
C VAL A 68 -3.32 -13.30 25.04
N THR A 69 -2.48 -13.90 24.21
CA THR A 69 -2.23 -15.35 24.19
C THR A 69 -1.09 -15.78 25.11
N ASN A 70 -0.45 -14.84 25.81
CA ASN A 70 0.76 -15.08 26.62
C ASN A 70 1.92 -15.72 25.82
N GLN A 71 1.97 -15.48 24.52
CA GLN A 71 3.06 -15.94 23.68
C GLN A 71 4.22 -14.95 23.70
N ASP A 72 5.42 -15.48 23.59
CA ASP A 72 6.61 -14.65 23.38
C ASP A 72 6.54 -13.96 22.01
N ALA A 73 6.53 -12.63 22.02
CA ALA A 73 6.60 -11.88 20.77
C ALA A 73 7.91 -12.18 20.03
N PRO A 74 7.88 -12.43 18.72
CA PRO A 74 9.06 -12.56 17.89
C PRO A 74 10.06 -11.40 18.10
N ILE A 75 11.34 -11.66 17.94
CA ILE A 75 12.41 -10.68 18.24
C ILE A 75 12.19 -9.37 17.47
N GLY A 76 11.76 -9.44 16.22
CA GLY A 76 11.45 -8.26 15.40
C GLY A 76 10.33 -7.38 15.97
N LEU A 77 9.32 -7.97 16.65
CA LEU A 77 8.22 -7.24 17.28
C LEU A 77 8.59 -6.61 18.64
N ARG A 78 9.53 -7.19 19.38
CA ARG A 78 9.91 -6.71 20.71
C ARG A 78 10.53 -5.31 20.70
N HIS A 79 11.07 -4.87 19.59
CA HIS A 79 11.74 -3.57 19.45
C HIS A 79 10.81 -2.42 19.01
N VAL A 80 9.56 -2.70 18.69
CA VAL A 80 8.59 -1.72 18.18
C VAL A 80 8.05 -0.75 19.24
N SER A 81 8.18 -1.09 20.52
CA SER A 81 7.71 -0.24 21.64
C SER A 81 8.37 1.14 21.74
N GLY A 82 9.39 1.44 20.92
CA GLY A 82 10.13 2.70 20.88
C GLY A 82 9.75 3.70 19.77
N GLY A 83 8.72 3.42 18.97
CA GLY A 83 8.18 4.40 17.99
C GLY A 83 8.62 4.25 16.54
N GLY A 84 9.54 3.33 16.21
CA GLY A 84 9.90 2.96 14.83
C GLY A 84 9.54 1.49 14.59
N GLY A 85 8.72 1.20 13.59
CA GLY A 85 8.32 -0.16 13.23
C GLY A 85 9.32 -0.86 12.31
N VAL A 86 9.12 -2.15 12.05
CA VAL A 86 9.94 -2.96 11.10
C VAL A 86 9.92 -2.34 9.69
N ASP A 87 8.88 -1.58 9.39
CA ASP A 87 8.73 -0.83 8.14
C ASP A 87 9.51 0.51 8.11
N ASP A 88 10.23 0.87 9.19
CA ASP A 88 11.07 2.07 9.23
C ASP A 88 12.42 1.76 8.56
N PRO A 89 12.82 2.51 7.52
CA PRO A 89 14.11 2.33 6.85
C PRO A 89 15.33 2.48 7.78
N GLU A 90 15.20 3.26 8.86
CA GLU A 90 16.24 3.38 9.89
C GLU A 90 16.30 2.15 10.79
N TYR A 91 15.17 1.52 11.04
CA TYR A 91 15.07 0.27 11.80
C TYR A 91 15.75 -0.88 11.05
N SER A 92 15.42 -1.07 9.77
CA SER A 92 16.03 -2.13 8.93
C SER A 92 17.55 -2.00 8.80
N LYS A 93 18.09 -0.76 8.80
CA LYS A 93 19.54 -0.52 8.81
C LYS A 93 20.21 -0.90 10.13
N LYS A 94 19.49 -0.75 11.25
CA LYS A 94 19.99 -1.07 12.59
C LYS A 94 19.84 -2.56 12.95
N HIS A 95 18.92 -3.25 12.27
CA HIS A 95 18.55 -4.63 12.52
C HIS A 95 18.50 -5.44 11.21
N PRO A 96 19.66 -5.68 10.55
CA PRO A 96 19.74 -6.37 9.26
C PRO A 96 19.25 -7.83 9.34
N ASP A 97 19.22 -8.42 10.54
CA ASP A 97 18.75 -9.79 10.80
C ASP A 97 17.27 -9.81 11.26
N SER A 98 16.52 -8.72 11.08
CA SER A 98 15.12 -8.70 11.44
C SER A 98 14.33 -9.65 10.54
N GLU A 99 13.57 -10.54 11.15
CA GLU A 99 12.65 -11.45 10.45
C GLU A 99 11.66 -10.67 9.61
N SER A 100 11.36 -11.18 8.41
CA SER A 100 10.35 -10.58 7.55
C SER A 100 8.98 -10.63 8.25
N MET A 101 8.06 -9.74 7.87
CA MET A 101 6.68 -9.78 8.37
C MET A 101 6.04 -11.15 8.11
N TYR A 102 6.37 -11.78 6.98
CA TYR A 102 5.88 -13.11 6.62
C TYR A 102 6.37 -14.17 7.60
N ASP A 103 7.66 -14.14 7.95
CA ASP A 103 8.25 -15.09 8.91
C ASP A 103 7.63 -14.91 10.30
N MET A 104 7.44 -13.67 10.76
CA MET A 104 6.76 -13.38 12.02
C MET A 104 5.32 -13.91 12.05
N LEU A 105 4.59 -13.81 10.92
CA LEU A 105 3.24 -14.37 10.81
C LEU A 105 3.22 -15.90 10.89
N GLN A 106 4.27 -16.57 10.42
CA GLN A 106 4.38 -18.03 10.50
C GLN A 106 4.67 -18.52 11.93
N MET A 107 5.32 -17.68 12.75
CA MET A 107 5.67 -18.00 14.14
C MET A 107 4.51 -17.90 15.14
N ILE A 108 3.39 -17.28 14.74
CA ILE A 108 2.24 -17.10 15.61
C ILE A 108 1.13 -18.07 15.19
N ASP A 109 1.01 -19.17 15.92
CA ASP A 109 0.08 -20.26 15.59
C ASP A 109 -1.42 -19.91 15.79
N GLU A 110 -1.73 -18.94 16.68
CA GLU A 110 -3.12 -18.59 17.01
C GLU A 110 -3.78 -17.63 16.03
N ILE A 111 -3.11 -17.24 14.93
CA ILE A 111 -3.75 -16.41 13.89
C ILE A 111 -4.63 -17.28 13.01
N PRO A 112 -5.96 -17.14 13.07
CA PRO A 112 -6.84 -17.84 12.13
C PRO A 112 -6.55 -17.40 10.70
N ARG A 113 -6.20 -18.35 9.83
CA ARG A 113 -5.88 -18.10 8.44
C ARG A 113 -7.03 -18.56 7.57
N MET A 114 -7.48 -17.68 6.68
CA MET A 114 -8.45 -18.02 5.65
C MET A 114 -7.75 -17.99 4.29
N GLU A 115 -7.30 -19.14 3.83
CA GLU A 115 -6.60 -19.30 2.55
C GLU A 115 -7.54 -20.04 1.58
N ILE A 116 -8.45 -19.28 0.95
CA ILE A 116 -9.43 -19.83 0.01
C ILE A 116 -9.11 -19.30 -1.39
N ARG A 117 -8.93 -20.21 -2.34
CA ARG A 117 -8.78 -19.93 -3.78
C ARG A 117 -9.91 -20.60 -4.57
N PRO A 118 -11.15 -20.12 -4.44
CA PRO A 118 -12.33 -20.81 -4.98
C PRO A 118 -12.37 -20.82 -6.50
N THR A 119 -11.70 -19.87 -7.15
CA THR A 119 -11.74 -19.67 -8.62
C THR A 119 -10.59 -20.32 -9.36
N GLY A 120 -9.67 -21.00 -8.67
CA GLY A 120 -8.45 -21.54 -9.29
C GLY A 120 -7.47 -20.48 -9.82
N LEU A 121 -7.65 -19.19 -9.45
CA LEU A 121 -6.70 -18.15 -9.77
C LEU A 121 -5.39 -18.39 -9.01
N LEU A 122 -4.29 -18.42 -9.74
CA LEU A 122 -2.95 -18.55 -9.20
C LEU A 122 -2.40 -17.17 -8.81
N ASP A 123 -1.33 -17.17 -8.02
CA ASP A 123 -0.55 -15.96 -7.83
C ASP A 123 0.02 -15.50 -9.18
N PRO A 124 0.14 -14.18 -9.38
CA PRO A 124 0.65 -13.65 -10.65
C PRO A 124 2.11 -14.06 -10.85
N GLU A 125 2.50 -14.24 -12.10
CA GLU A 125 3.89 -14.40 -12.47
C GLU A 125 4.67 -13.12 -12.10
N ILE A 126 5.81 -13.27 -11.42
CA ILE A 126 6.66 -12.14 -11.02
C ILE A 126 7.97 -12.23 -11.80
N GLU A 127 8.29 -11.16 -12.54
CA GLU A 127 9.57 -10.99 -13.22
C GLU A 127 10.33 -9.80 -12.64
N VAL A 128 11.64 -9.95 -12.47
CA VAL A 128 12.54 -8.85 -12.14
C VAL A 128 13.34 -8.52 -13.39
N ARG A 129 13.33 -7.24 -13.79
CA ARG A 129 14.03 -6.72 -14.97
C ARG A 129 14.88 -5.52 -14.59
N GLY A 130 15.99 -5.30 -15.30
CA GLY A 130 16.84 -4.11 -15.10
C GLY A 130 16.11 -2.80 -15.39
N THR A 131 16.61 -1.70 -14.83
CA THR A 131 16.00 -0.37 -15.01
C THR A 131 16.36 0.26 -16.34
N GLU A 132 17.44 -0.20 -16.99
CA GLU A 132 17.84 0.29 -18.30
C GLU A 132 16.79 -0.05 -19.37
N GLY A 133 16.26 0.96 -20.06
CA GLY A 133 15.21 0.77 -21.05
C GLY A 133 13.81 0.43 -20.51
N GLN A 134 13.60 0.48 -19.19
CA GLN A 134 12.35 0.10 -18.52
C GLN A 134 11.08 0.72 -19.12
N VAL A 135 11.13 1.96 -19.62
CA VAL A 135 9.94 2.62 -20.21
C VAL A 135 9.61 2.04 -21.57
N ALA A 136 10.61 1.70 -22.39
CA ALA A 136 10.40 1.07 -23.69
C ALA A 136 9.91 -0.38 -23.54
N ASP A 137 10.44 -1.11 -22.58
CA ASP A 137 9.99 -2.46 -22.21
C ASP A 137 8.54 -2.43 -21.71
N LEU A 138 8.22 -1.51 -20.81
CA LEU A 138 6.84 -1.29 -20.32
C LEU A 138 5.88 -0.99 -21.47
N LEU A 139 6.27 -0.16 -22.44
CA LEU A 139 5.46 0.18 -23.62
C LEU A 139 5.09 -1.09 -24.40
N SER A 140 6.04 -1.99 -24.62
CA SER A 140 5.81 -3.26 -25.31
C SER A 140 4.83 -4.16 -24.53
N GLU A 141 5.00 -4.25 -23.21
CA GLU A 141 4.14 -5.05 -22.34
C GLU A 141 2.70 -4.48 -22.29
N ILE A 142 2.54 -3.15 -22.25
CA ILE A 142 1.21 -2.52 -22.28
C ILE A 142 0.51 -2.81 -23.62
N ASN A 143 1.20 -2.68 -24.75
CA ASN A 143 0.61 -2.98 -26.05
C ASN A 143 0.11 -4.42 -26.12
N ALA A 144 0.89 -5.38 -25.63
CA ALA A 144 0.46 -6.78 -25.56
C ALA A 144 -0.79 -6.99 -24.67
N ARG A 145 -1.02 -6.15 -23.65
CA ARG A 145 -2.23 -6.18 -22.82
C ARG A 145 -3.42 -5.54 -23.53
N ILE A 146 -3.20 -4.41 -24.22
CA ILE A 146 -4.25 -3.74 -24.99
C ILE A 146 -4.83 -4.67 -26.05
N GLU A 147 -3.98 -5.42 -26.77
CA GLU A 147 -4.44 -6.43 -27.75
C GLU A 147 -5.36 -7.50 -27.19
N ARG A 148 -5.23 -7.79 -25.90
CA ARG A 148 -6.09 -8.75 -25.17
C ARG A 148 -7.29 -8.09 -24.49
N GLY A 149 -7.45 -6.77 -24.60
CA GLY A 149 -8.47 -6.02 -23.87
C GLY A 149 -8.21 -5.86 -22.38
N GLU A 150 -6.99 -6.14 -21.93
CA GLU A 150 -6.55 -6.07 -20.52
C GLU A 150 -5.99 -4.70 -20.17
N ARG A 151 -5.81 -4.43 -18.88
CA ARG A 151 -5.38 -3.12 -18.34
C ARG A 151 -4.09 -3.24 -17.56
N THR A 152 -3.39 -2.11 -17.42
CA THR A 152 -2.10 -2.03 -16.76
C THR A 152 -2.11 -1.01 -15.63
N LEU A 153 -1.45 -1.35 -14.52
CA LEU A 153 -1.12 -0.42 -13.44
C LEU A 153 0.40 -0.26 -13.34
N VAL A 154 0.85 0.99 -13.28
CA VAL A 154 2.28 1.32 -13.16
C VAL A 154 2.50 2.09 -11.87
N THR A 155 3.36 1.59 -11.02
CA THR A 155 3.73 2.24 -9.76
C THR A 155 5.10 2.88 -9.87
N VAL A 156 5.18 4.16 -9.54
CA VAL A 156 6.40 4.96 -9.55
C VAL A 156 6.64 5.64 -8.20
N LEU A 157 7.81 6.27 -8.01
CA LEU A 157 8.19 6.89 -6.72
C LEU A 157 7.72 8.33 -6.56
N THR A 158 7.58 9.11 -7.62
CA THR A 158 7.29 10.54 -7.54
C THR A 158 6.11 10.95 -8.42
N ILE A 159 5.38 11.99 -8.01
CA ILE A 159 4.27 12.56 -8.78
C ILE A 159 4.76 13.00 -10.16
N LYS A 160 5.85 13.76 -10.19
CA LYS A 160 6.42 14.27 -11.43
C LYS A 160 6.75 13.13 -12.42
N PHE A 161 7.33 12.03 -11.93
CA PHE A 161 7.64 10.90 -12.79
C PHE A 161 6.37 10.16 -13.25
N ALA A 162 5.32 10.11 -12.44
CA ALA A 162 4.02 9.56 -12.85
C ALA A 162 3.43 10.36 -14.03
N GLU A 163 3.46 11.68 -13.93
CA GLU A 163 2.99 12.58 -14.99
C GLU A 163 3.83 12.45 -16.28
N GLU A 164 5.16 12.44 -16.14
CA GLU A 164 6.09 12.29 -17.28
C GLU A 164 5.88 10.97 -18.03
N VAL A 165 5.74 9.86 -17.30
CA VAL A 165 5.49 8.54 -17.89
C VAL A 165 4.11 8.51 -18.57
N ALA A 166 3.06 9.04 -17.93
CA ALA A 166 1.74 9.11 -18.54
C ALA A 166 1.73 9.94 -19.82
N VAL A 167 2.41 11.09 -19.83
CA VAL A 167 2.57 11.93 -21.03
C VAL A 167 3.33 11.19 -22.14
N TYR A 168 4.39 10.47 -21.78
CA TYR A 168 5.15 9.68 -22.74
C TYR A 168 4.29 8.57 -23.36
N LEU A 169 3.56 7.80 -22.54
CA LEU A 169 2.68 6.74 -23.01
C LEU A 169 1.59 7.27 -23.96
N ASN A 170 0.99 8.43 -23.62
CA ASN A 170 0.01 9.08 -24.50
C ASN A 170 0.61 9.51 -25.86
N LYS A 171 1.85 10.01 -25.86
CA LYS A 171 2.56 10.32 -27.12
C LYS A 171 2.80 9.08 -27.98
N MET A 172 2.93 7.92 -27.36
CA MET A 172 3.08 6.63 -28.04
C MET A 172 1.74 5.96 -28.41
N GLY A 173 0.61 6.66 -28.22
CA GLY A 173 -0.72 6.19 -28.60
C GLY A 173 -1.45 5.35 -27.57
N ILE A 174 -0.89 5.18 -26.36
CA ILE A 174 -1.55 4.49 -25.24
C ILE A 174 -2.39 5.50 -24.47
N LYS A 175 -3.64 5.16 -24.17
CA LYS A 175 -4.53 5.98 -23.34
C LYS A 175 -4.13 5.82 -21.87
N ALA A 176 -3.14 6.59 -21.44
CA ALA A 176 -2.62 6.56 -20.07
C ALA A 176 -3.09 7.76 -19.25
N HIS A 177 -3.37 7.55 -17.98
CA HIS A 177 -3.67 8.59 -17.00
C HIS A 177 -2.74 8.46 -15.80
N HIS A 178 -2.40 9.59 -15.15
CA HIS A 178 -1.70 9.56 -13.86
C HIS A 178 -2.69 9.61 -12.70
N LEU A 179 -2.28 9.05 -11.56
CA LEU A 179 -3.07 9.06 -10.34
C LEU A 179 -2.17 9.26 -9.11
N HIS A 180 -2.45 10.29 -8.32
CA HIS A 180 -1.71 10.62 -7.10
C HIS A 180 -2.61 11.23 -6.01
N SER A 181 -2.04 11.57 -4.86
CA SER A 181 -2.79 12.01 -3.67
C SER A 181 -3.48 13.37 -3.81
N GLU A 182 -3.07 14.19 -4.77
CA GLU A 182 -3.63 15.54 -5.02
C GLU A 182 -4.86 15.51 -5.93
N ILE A 183 -5.15 14.37 -6.56
CA ILE A 183 -6.35 14.20 -7.39
C ILE A 183 -7.57 14.05 -6.49
N ASP A 184 -8.62 14.80 -6.81
CA ASP A 184 -9.88 14.76 -6.07
C ASP A 184 -10.52 13.37 -6.09
N THR A 185 -11.29 13.07 -5.06
CA THR A 185 -11.96 11.77 -4.89
C THR A 185 -12.94 11.45 -6.03
N ILE A 186 -13.63 12.46 -6.55
CA ILE A 186 -14.57 12.29 -7.67
C ILE A 186 -13.80 11.94 -8.93
N GLU A 187 -12.82 12.77 -9.29
CA GLU A 187 -11.94 12.54 -10.45
C GLU A 187 -11.24 11.19 -10.38
N ARG A 188 -10.75 10.80 -9.20
CA ARG A 188 -10.18 9.46 -8.97
C ARG A 188 -11.15 8.35 -9.33
N THR A 189 -12.43 8.48 -8.94
CA THR A 189 -13.45 7.48 -9.25
C THR A 189 -13.73 7.41 -10.75
N GLU A 190 -13.76 8.55 -11.42
CA GLU A 190 -13.95 8.64 -12.88
C GLU A 190 -12.78 7.97 -13.63
N ILE A 191 -11.53 8.24 -13.23
CA ILE A 191 -10.34 7.62 -13.83
C ILE A 191 -10.40 6.10 -13.68
N LEU A 192 -10.74 5.59 -12.50
CA LEU A 192 -10.83 4.16 -12.25
C LEU A 192 -11.96 3.50 -13.04
N ASN A 193 -13.11 4.16 -13.16
CA ASN A 193 -14.20 3.69 -14.01
C ASN A 193 -13.80 3.69 -15.49
N ALA A 194 -13.10 4.73 -15.95
CA ALA A 194 -12.60 4.82 -17.33
C ALA A 194 -11.61 3.68 -17.65
N LEU A 195 -10.77 3.28 -16.68
CA LEU A 195 -9.90 2.11 -16.82
C LEU A 195 -10.72 0.82 -16.97
N ARG A 196 -11.74 0.61 -16.11
CA ARG A 196 -12.59 -0.60 -16.13
C ARG A 196 -13.33 -0.76 -17.45
N ILE A 197 -13.93 0.31 -17.96
CA ILE A 197 -14.71 0.27 -19.21
C ILE A 197 -13.83 0.38 -20.47
N GLY A 198 -12.51 0.53 -20.33
CA GLY A 198 -11.56 0.52 -21.44
C GLY A 198 -11.38 1.86 -22.15
N HIS A 199 -11.80 2.95 -21.56
CA HIS A 199 -11.48 4.28 -22.06
C HIS A 199 -10.02 4.68 -21.76
N ILE A 200 -9.42 4.06 -20.73
CA ILE A 200 -8.01 4.19 -20.34
C ILE A 200 -7.39 2.79 -20.38
N ASP A 201 -6.17 2.67 -20.87
CA ASP A 201 -5.43 1.43 -21.00
C ASP A 201 -4.47 1.21 -19.83
N ALA A 202 -3.91 2.30 -19.30
CA ALA A 202 -2.94 2.25 -18.20
C ALA A 202 -3.12 3.41 -17.22
N ILE A 203 -2.93 3.12 -15.94
CA ILE A 203 -2.81 4.13 -14.89
C ILE A 203 -1.40 4.10 -14.33
N VAL A 204 -0.76 5.27 -14.27
CA VAL A 204 0.57 5.47 -13.67
C VAL A 204 0.43 6.27 -12.39
N GLY A 205 1.00 5.83 -11.28
CA GLY A 205 0.94 6.66 -10.07
C GLY A 205 1.72 6.15 -8.89
N ILE A 206 1.60 6.89 -7.79
CA ILE A 206 2.26 6.58 -6.54
C ILE A 206 1.27 5.89 -5.63
N ASN A 207 1.66 4.74 -5.06
CA ASN A 207 0.81 4.00 -4.10
C ASN A 207 -0.65 3.91 -4.53
N LEU A 208 -0.85 3.67 -5.81
CA LEU A 208 -2.14 3.69 -6.47
C LEU A 208 -3.20 2.87 -5.74
N LEU A 209 -2.77 1.87 -4.97
CA LEU A 209 -3.60 0.73 -4.65
C LEU A 209 -3.47 0.31 -3.19
N ARG A 210 -3.39 1.27 -2.27
CA ARG A 210 -3.26 0.93 -0.86
C ARG A 210 -4.37 0.03 -0.35
N GLU A 211 -5.64 0.27 -0.69
CA GLU A 211 -6.76 -0.57 -0.23
C GLU A 211 -8.02 -0.40 -1.08
N GLY A 212 -8.84 -1.44 -1.13
CA GLY A 212 -10.23 -1.35 -1.58
C GLY A 212 -10.46 -1.36 -3.09
N LEU A 213 -9.44 -1.43 -3.95
CA LEU A 213 -9.64 -1.50 -5.38
C LEU A 213 -9.70 -2.97 -5.85
N ASP A 214 -10.79 -3.31 -6.46
CA ASP A 214 -11.02 -4.58 -7.15
C ASP A 214 -11.16 -4.30 -8.64
N ILE A 215 -10.10 -4.58 -9.41
CA ILE A 215 -10.05 -4.31 -10.85
C ILE A 215 -9.56 -5.58 -11.55
N PRO A 216 -10.44 -6.55 -11.80
CA PRO A 216 -10.08 -7.81 -12.44
C PRO A 216 -9.60 -7.64 -13.89
N GLU A 217 -9.88 -6.51 -14.51
CA GLU A 217 -9.40 -6.16 -15.85
C GLU A 217 -7.89 -5.90 -15.90
N VAL A 218 -7.26 -5.66 -14.75
CA VAL A 218 -5.81 -5.47 -14.66
C VAL A 218 -5.09 -6.80 -14.67
N SER A 219 -4.32 -7.05 -15.71
CA SER A 219 -3.47 -8.23 -15.85
C SER A 219 -1.99 -7.91 -15.67
N LEU A 220 -1.58 -6.65 -15.78
CA LEU A 220 -0.19 -6.23 -15.60
C LEU A 220 -0.06 -5.19 -14.48
N VAL A 221 0.86 -5.45 -13.56
CA VAL A 221 1.34 -4.50 -12.58
C VAL A 221 2.84 -4.30 -12.79
N ALA A 222 3.24 -3.09 -13.12
CA ALA A 222 4.64 -2.72 -13.27
C ALA A 222 5.09 -1.81 -12.12
N ILE A 223 6.23 -2.10 -11.52
CA ILE A 223 6.78 -1.36 -10.39
C ILE A 223 8.17 -0.86 -10.77
N PHE A 224 8.32 0.45 -10.95
CA PHE A 224 9.60 1.08 -11.25
C PHE A 224 10.43 1.30 -9.99
N ASP A 225 11.75 1.22 -10.11
CA ASP A 225 12.70 1.36 -8.99
C ASP A 225 12.30 0.47 -7.78
N ALA A 226 12.00 -0.81 -8.02
CA ALA A 226 11.47 -1.71 -7.00
C ALA A 226 12.48 -2.00 -5.87
N ASP A 227 13.77 -1.83 -6.13
CA ASP A 227 14.89 -1.97 -5.18
C ASP A 227 15.07 -0.74 -4.26
N ARG A 228 14.39 0.36 -4.53
CA ARG A 228 14.47 1.55 -3.69
C ARG A 228 13.49 1.47 -2.52
N GLN A 229 14.01 1.23 -1.34
CA GLN A 229 13.23 1.26 -0.10
C GLN A 229 12.83 2.69 0.27
N GLY A 230 11.64 2.85 0.84
CA GLY A 230 11.11 4.12 1.32
C GLY A 230 9.83 3.95 2.12
N PHE A 231 9.35 5.04 2.75
CA PHE A 231 8.14 5.07 3.59
C PHE A 231 6.90 4.46 2.91
N LEU A 232 6.86 4.48 1.58
CA LEU A 232 5.75 3.97 0.78
C LEU A 232 6.10 2.68 0.03
N ARG A 233 7.29 2.12 0.23
CA ARG A 233 7.81 0.91 -0.41
C ARG A 233 8.51 0.02 0.61
N ASN A 234 7.72 -0.77 1.24
CA ASN A 234 8.14 -1.87 2.09
C ASN A 234 7.54 -3.17 1.53
N GLU A 235 7.98 -4.30 2.05
CA GLU A 235 7.50 -5.63 1.70
C GLU A 235 5.96 -5.68 1.64
N ARG A 236 5.28 -5.17 2.68
CA ARG A 236 3.82 -5.16 2.77
C ARG A 236 3.16 -4.40 1.62
N SER A 237 3.67 -3.23 1.28
CA SER A 237 3.12 -2.42 0.18
C SER A 237 3.34 -3.07 -1.18
N LEU A 238 4.49 -3.74 -1.36
CA LEU A 238 4.78 -4.53 -2.56
C LEU A 238 3.83 -5.72 -2.68
N LEU A 239 3.68 -6.52 -1.64
CA LEU A 239 2.75 -7.65 -1.60
C LEU A 239 1.30 -7.24 -1.90
N GLN A 240 0.84 -6.11 -1.35
CA GLN A 240 -0.49 -5.57 -1.66
C GLN A 240 -0.63 -5.14 -3.12
N THR A 241 0.42 -4.55 -3.68
CA THR A 241 0.43 -4.12 -5.08
C THR A 241 0.46 -5.32 -6.02
N ILE A 242 1.30 -6.31 -5.75
CA ILE A 242 1.40 -7.59 -6.46
C ILE A 242 0.03 -8.31 -6.45
N GLY A 243 -0.62 -8.35 -5.30
CA GLY A 243 -1.94 -8.97 -5.13
C GLY A 243 -3.06 -8.35 -5.98
N ARG A 244 -2.85 -7.20 -6.62
CA ARG A 244 -3.81 -6.62 -7.57
C ARG A 244 -3.84 -7.38 -8.90
N ALA A 245 -2.69 -7.87 -9.37
CA ALA A 245 -2.62 -8.71 -10.56
C ALA A 245 -3.17 -10.13 -10.31
N ALA A 246 -3.23 -10.59 -9.08
CA ALA A 246 -3.73 -11.92 -8.70
C ALA A 246 -5.23 -12.15 -8.98
N ARG A 247 -5.96 -11.13 -9.40
CA ARG A 247 -7.40 -11.19 -9.73
C ARG A 247 -7.69 -11.46 -11.20
N ASN A 248 -6.64 -11.53 -12.00
CA ASN A 248 -6.71 -11.86 -13.42
C ASN A 248 -5.97 -13.17 -13.65
N SER A 249 -6.54 -14.08 -14.46
CA SER A 249 -5.90 -15.35 -14.80
C SER A 249 -4.58 -15.20 -15.55
N ASN A 250 -4.40 -14.06 -16.23
CA ASN A 250 -3.18 -13.69 -16.95
C ASN A 250 -2.31 -12.71 -16.15
N GLY A 251 -2.49 -12.71 -14.80
CA GLY A 251 -1.81 -11.77 -13.91
C GLY A 251 -0.30 -11.89 -14.00
N LYS A 252 0.36 -10.74 -14.26
CA LYS A 252 1.81 -10.61 -14.31
C LYS A 252 2.26 -9.37 -13.56
N VAL A 253 3.39 -9.49 -12.88
CA VAL A 253 4.04 -8.38 -12.19
C VAL A 253 5.46 -8.24 -12.71
N ILE A 254 5.85 -7.03 -13.07
CA ILE A 254 7.22 -6.70 -13.46
C ILE A 254 7.80 -5.74 -12.44
N LEU A 255 8.89 -6.16 -11.82
CA LEU A 255 9.68 -5.34 -10.90
C LEU A 255 10.92 -4.85 -11.65
N TYR A 256 11.00 -3.56 -11.91
CA TYR A 256 12.19 -2.96 -12.49
C TYR A 256 13.15 -2.60 -11.36
N ALA A 257 14.28 -3.31 -11.29
CA ALA A 257 15.27 -3.19 -10.23
C ALA A 257 16.66 -3.58 -10.75
N ASP A 258 17.70 -2.87 -10.31
CA ASP A 258 19.08 -3.15 -10.66
C ASP A 258 19.80 -3.98 -9.59
N SER A 259 19.24 -4.05 -8.38
CA SER A 259 19.76 -4.85 -7.28
C SER A 259 18.63 -5.61 -6.58
N MET A 260 18.94 -6.81 -6.11
CA MET A 260 18.09 -7.52 -5.15
C MET A 260 18.63 -7.26 -3.74
N SER A 261 17.77 -6.74 -2.88
CA SER A 261 18.09 -6.52 -1.46
C SER A 261 17.41 -7.58 -0.59
#